data_9c7a7f567408fe6785d2ed1d064998de
#
_entry.id   9c7a7f567408fe6785d2ed1d064998de
#
_cell.length_a   1.000
_cell.length_b   1.000
_cell.length_c   1.000
_cell.angle_alpha   90.00
_cell.angle_beta   90.00
_cell.angle_gamma   90.00
#
_symmetry.space_group_name_H-M   'P 1'
#
loop_
_entity.id
_entity.type
_entity.pdbx_description
1 polymer ?
#
loop_
_entity_poly.entity_id
_entity_poly.type
_entity_poly.pdbx_seq_one_letter_code
_entity_poly.pdbx_strand_id
1 'polypeptide(L)'
;MKLQMGADEARSLLDAQLRGELPDERGRFGPFGGRYVPETLVPAFERLEDGVRQFLHDPDFQEQFQRELREWVGRPTALTFAPQLSERWGTEVWLKREDLAHTGAHKINKIGRAHV
;
A
#
# COMPACT_ATOMS: atom_id res chain seq x y z
N MET A 1 7.72 -18.67 -19.29
CA MET A 1 8.46 -19.24 -18.14
C MET A 1 7.53 -19.23 -16.94
N LYS A 2 6.98 -20.37 -16.52
CA LYS A 2 6.16 -20.43 -15.29
C LYS A 2 7.12 -20.38 -14.11
N LEU A 3 7.15 -19.28 -13.37
CA LEU A 3 7.78 -19.24 -12.06
C LEU A 3 6.95 -20.15 -11.14
N GLN A 4 7.40 -21.36 -10.91
CA GLN A 4 6.86 -22.23 -9.87
C GLN A 4 7.68 -21.99 -8.62
N MET A 5 7.21 -21.09 -7.78
CA MET A 5 7.75 -20.89 -6.44
C MET A 5 7.14 -21.94 -5.50
N GLY A 6 7.98 -22.65 -4.75
CA GLY A 6 7.52 -23.60 -3.75
C GLY A 6 6.83 -22.90 -2.56
N ALA A 7 5.97 -23.63 -1.84
CA ALA A 7 5.25 -23.08 -0.69
C ALA A 7 6.19 -22.57 0.43
N ASP A 8 7.31 -23.26 0.64
CA ASP A 8 8.30 -22.87 1.65
C ASP A 8 9.06 -21.59 1.23
N GLU A 9 9.37 -21.46 -0.06
CA GLU A 9 9.98 -20.24 -0.60
C GLU A 9 9.03 -19.04 -0.50
N ALA A 10 7.75 -19.23 -0.81
CA ALA A 10 6.72 -18.20 -0.65
C ALA A 10 6.57 -17.76 0.80
N ARG A 11 6.58 -18.70 1.74
CA ARG A 11 6.52 -18.41 3.18
C ARG A 11 7.75 -17.64 3.65
N SER A 12 8.94 -18.03 3.24
CA SER A 12 10.19 -17.33 3.57
C SER A 12 10.20 -15.89 3.07
N LEU A 13 9.71 -15.64 1.85
CA LEU A 13 9.59 -14.28 1.30
C LEU A 13 8.58 -13.44 2.08
N LEU A 14 7.44 -14.03 2.46
CA LEU A 14 6.45 -13.33 3.28
C LEU A 14 7.01 -12.96 4.65
N ASP A 15 7.72 -13.87 5.31
CA ASP A 15 8.35 -13.62 6.59
C ASP A 15 9.42 -12.52 6.49
N ALA A 16 10.23 -12.52 5.44
CA ALA A 16 11.21 -11.46 5.18
C ALA A 16 10.53 -10.09 4.95
N GLN A 17 9.41 -10.07 4.23
CA GLN A 17 8.63 -8.85 4.03
C GLN A 17 8.04 -8.33 5.34
N LEU A 18 7.51 -9.21 6.19
CA LEU A 18 6.94 -8.85 7.49
C LEU A 18 8.01 -8.30 8.45
N ARG A 19 9.27 -8.75 8.32
CA ARG A 19 10.42 -8.20 9.06
C ARG A 19 10.97 -6.90 8.47
N GLY A 20 10.45 -6.42 7.34
CA GLY A 20 10.94 -5.21 6.67
C GLY A 20 12.27 -5.39 5.92
N GLU A 21 12.66 -6.64 5.63
CA GLU A 21 13.88 -6.97 4.88
C GLU A 21 13.68 -6.88 3.36
N LEU A 22 12.42 -6.76 2.93
CA LEU A 22 12.06 -6.60 1.51
C LEU A 22 11.26 -5.29 1.30
N PRO A 23 11.41 -4.65 0.14
CA PRO A 23 12.29 -5.02 -0.98
C PRO A 23 13.78 -4.87 -0.63
N ASP A 24 14.64 -5.63 -1.35
CA ASP A 24 16.08 -5.47 -1.26
C ASP A 24 16.55 -4.13 -1.87
N GLU A 25 17.85 -3.82 -1.81
CA GLU A 25 18.44 -2.58 -2.35
C GLU A 25 18.20 -2.40 -3.86
N ARG A 26 17.87 -3.46 -4.58
CA ARG A 26 17.53 -3.45 -6.01
C ARG A 26 16.02 -3.34 -6.25
N GLY A 27 15.22 -3.17 -5.21
CA GLY A 27 13.77 -3.12 -5.27
C GLY A 27 13.13 -4.47 -5.58
N ARG A 28 13.73 -5.59 -5.14
CA ARG A 28 13.24 -6.93 -5.41
C ARG A 28 12.62 -7.58 -4.19
N PHE A 29 11.63 -8.40 -4.45
CA PHE A 29 10.97 -9.31 -3.51
C PHE A 29 11.30 -10.74 -3.97
N GLY A 30 12.50 -11.23 -3.67
CA GLY A 30 13.02 -12.48 -4.22
C GLY A 30 13.12 -12.45 -5.74
N PRO A 31 12.46 -13.37 -6.49
CA PRO A 31 12.48 -13.38 -7.94
C PRO A 31 11.63 -12.29 -8.59
N PHE A 32 10.81 -11.56 -7.80
CA PHE A 32 9.88 -10.54 -8.28
C PHE A 32 10.41 -9.13 -8.06
N GLY A 33 9.83 -8.17 -8.78
CA GLY A 33 10.15 -6.75 -8.63
C GLY A 33 11.41 -6.34 -9.39
N GLY A 34 11.98 -5.22 -8.97
CA GLY A 34 13.10 -4.54 -9.61
C GLY A 34 12.70 -3.16 -10.14
N ARG A 35 13.67 -2.44 -10.69
CA ARG A 35 13.48 -1.08 -11.21
C ARG A 35 13.48 -1.12 -12.73
N TYR A 36 12.28 -1.01 -13.32
CA TYR A 36 12.08 -1.01 -14.76
C TYR A 36 11.50 0.34 -15.18
N VAL A 37 12.33 1.37 -15.13
CA VAL A 37 11.94 2.74 -15.48
C VAL A 37 12.88 3.28 -16.55
N PRO A 38 12.43 4.22 -17.41
CA PRO A 38 13.31 4.93 -18.32
C PRO A 38 14.48 5.60 -17.57
N GLU A 39 15.67 5.58 -18.15
CA GLU A 39 16.88 6.15 -17.53
C GLU A 39 16.70 7.62 -17.11
N THR A 40 15.92 8.37 -17.89
CA THR A 40 15.60 9.77 -17.61
C THR A 40 14.85 9.99 -16.30
N LEU A 41 14.16 8.96 -15.77
CA LEU A 41 13.41 9.03 -14.53
C LEU A 41 14.22 8.54 -13.31
N VAL A 42 15.35 7.87 -13.51
CA VAL A 42 16.16 7.33 -12.43
C VAL A 42 16.51 8.39 -11.37
N PRO A 43 17.02 9.61 -11.74
CA PRO A 43 17.34 10.61 -10.73
C PRO A 43 16.13 11.12 -9.94
N ALA A 44 14.95 11.08 -10.53
CA ALA A 44 13.70 11.46 -9.84
C ALA A 44 13.28 10.39 -8.82
N PHE A 45 13.42 9.12 -9.18
CA PHE A 45 13.14 8.01 -8.27
C PHE A 45 14.14 7.90 -7.13
N GLU A 46 15.43 8.18 -7.37
CA GLU A 46 16.45 8.23 -6.30
C GLU A 46 16.10 9.30 -5.26
N ARG A 47 15.73 10.50 -5.71
CA ARG A 47 15.27 11.56 -4.78
C ARG A 47 14.00 11.19 -4.03
N LEU A 48 13.07 10.48 -4.67
CA LEU A 48 11.86 9.99 -4.02
C LEU A 48 12.20 8.95 -2.94
N GLU A 49 13.11 8.03 -3.24
CA GLU A 49 13.56 7.00 -2.31
C GLU A 49 14.24 7.61 -1.08
N ASP A 50 15.12 8.61 -1.29
CA ASP A 50 15.74 9.36 -0.21
C ASP A 50 14.68 10.09 0.65
N GLY A 51 13.68 10.70 0.02
CA GLY A 51 12.55 11.30 0.73
C GLY A 51 11.77 10.28 1.56
N VAL A 52 11.49 9.10 1.02
CA VAL A 52 10.83 8.02 1.75
C VAL A 52 11.65 7.59 2.97
N ARG A 53 12.96 7.39 2.80
CA ARG A 53 13.85 6.99 3.91
C ARG A 53 13.90 8.06 5.00
N GLN A 54 13.91 9.34 4.61
CA GLN A 54 14.01 10.46 5.55
C GLN A 54 12.70 10.72 6.29
N PHE A 55 11.57 10.72 5.60
CA PHE A 55 10.31 11.24 6.15
C PHE A 55 9.31 10.16 6.55
N LEU A 56 9.37 8.95 5.96
CA LEU A 56 8.34 7.94 6.22
C LEU A 56 8.22 7.54 7.70
N HIS A 57 9.32 7.61 8.44
CA HIS A 57 9.37 7.28 9.87
C HIS A 57 9.52 8.51 10.77
N ASP A 58 9.48 9.70 10.20
CA ASP A 58 9.48 10.94 10.97
C ASP A 58 8.16 11.12 11.72
N PRO A 59 8.18 11.32 13.06
CA PRO A 59 6.96 11.40 13.87
C PRO A 59 6.05 12.57 13.47
N ASP A 60 6.62 13.73 13.15
CA ASP A 60 5.85 14.93 12.80
C ASP A 60 5.16 14.73 11.44
N PHE A 61 5.87 14.12 10.48
CA PHE A 61 5.28 13.73 9.22
C PHE A 61 4.15 12.72 9.41
N GLN A 62 4.34 11.69 10.23
CA GLN A 62 3.33 10.68 10.50
C GLN A 62 2.09 11.29 11.17
N GLU A 63 2.26 12.20 12.13
CA GLU A 63 1.13 12.87 12.75
C GLU A 63 0.32 13.69 11.74
N GLN A 64 0.98 14.49 10.91
CA GLN A 64 0.32 15.26 9.86
C GLN A 64 -0.39 14.34 8.87
N PHE A 65 0.28 13.28 8.41
CA PHE A 65 -0.29 12.31 7.47
C PHE A 65 -1.53 11.63 8.04
N GLN A 66 -1.48 11.17 9.29
CA GLN A 66 -2.62 10.55 9.96
C GLN A 66 -3.77 11.54 10.17
N ARG A 67 -3.48 12.80 10.43
CA ARG A 67 -4.50 13.85 10.52
C ARG A 67 -5.20 14.04 9.18
N GLU A 68 -4.46 14.21 8.08
CA GLU A 68 -5.04 14.34 6.74
C GLU A 68 -5.90 13.12 6.37
N LEU A 69 -5.44 11.91 6.71
CA LEU A 69 -6.22 10.70 6.48
C LEU A 69 -7.55 10.71 7.24
N ARG A 70 -7.58 11.18 8.48
CA ARG A 70 -8.81 11.26 9.28
C ARG A 70 -9.73 12.38 8.84
N GLU A 71 -9.19 13.58 8.67
CA GLU A 71 -10.00 14.80 8.48
C GLU A 71 -10.47 14.98 7.04
N TRP A 72 -9.64 14.62 6.07
CA TRP A 72 -9.96 14.81 4.66
C TRP A 72 -10.37 13.54 3.94
N VAL A 73 -9.72 12.43 4.23
CA VAL A 73 -10.00 11.17 3.53
C VAL A 73 -11.13 10.39 4.19
N GLY A 74 -11.31 10.53 5.51
CA GLY A 74 -12.30 9.77 6.28
C GLY A 74 -11.81 8.36 6.62
N ARG A 75 -10.51 8.22 6.93
CA ARG A 75 -9.93 6.94 7.33
C ARG A 75 -9.87 6.77 8.85
N PRO A 76 -9.97 5.52 9.34
CA PRO A 76 -10.20 4.28 8.56
C PRO A 76 -11.63 4.18 8.03
N THR A 77 -11.79 3.71 6.80
CA THR A 77 -13.11 3.38 6.26
C THR A 77 -13.70 2.16 6.97
N ALA A 78 -15.03 2.09 7.05
CA ALA A 78 -15.72 1.01 7.76
C ALA A 78 -15.45 -0.37 7.13
N LEU A 79 -15.43 -1.39 7.97
CA LEU A 79 -15.55 -2.78 7.58
C LEU A 79 -16.96 -3.23 7.95
N THR A 80 -17.80 -3.51 6.94
CA THR A 80 -19.23 -3.78 7.11
C THR A 80 -19.55 -5.23 6.76
N PHE A 81 -20.18 -5.94 7.67
CA PHE A 81 -20.71 -7.28 7.38
C PHE A 81 -21.86 -7.20 6.38
N ALA A 82 -21.85 -8.08 5.39
CA ALA A 82 -22.85 -8.15 4.33
C ALA A 82 -23.68 -9.43 4.46
N PRO A 83 -24.77 -9.45 5.28
CA PRO A 83 -25.50 -10.66 5.62
C PRO A 83 -26.13 -11.33 4.40
N GLN A 84 -26.73 -10.57 3.49
CA GLN A 84 -27.36 -11.12 2.28
C GLN A 84 -26.36 -11.78 1.32
N LEU A 85 -25.16 -11.21 1.18
CA LEU A 85 -24.11 -11.82 0.37
C LEU A 85 -23.54 -13.06 1.06
N SER A 86 -23.40 -13.00 2.39
CA SER A 86 -22.93 -14.14 3.17
C SER A 86 -23.87 -15.34 3.06
N GLU A 87 -25.17 -15.12 3.17
CA GLU A 87 -26.18 -16.15 2.99
C GLU A 87 -26.16 -16.73 1.57
N ARG A 88 -26.08 -15.85 0.56
CA ARG A 88 -26.08 -16.27 -0.85
C ARG A 88 -24.85 -17.10 -1.22
N TRP A 89 -23.70 -16.81 -0.63
CA TRP A 89 -22.43 -17.47 -0.97
C TRP A 89 -22.02 -18.55 0.03
N GLY A 90 -22.76 -18.71 1.14
CA GLY A 90 -22.46 -19.70 2.16
C GLY A 90 -21.17 -19.46 2.91
N THR A 91 -20.72 -18.21 3.01
CA THR A 91 -19.49 -17.80 3.71
C THR A 91 -19.65 -16.39 4.27
N GLU A 92 -18.89 -16.04 5.29
CA GLU A 92 -18.89 -14.67 5.81
C GLU A 92 -18.26 -13.69 4.79
N VAL A 93 -19.02 -12.67 4.43
CA VAL A 93 -18.59 -11.61 3.52
C VAL A 93 -18.54 -10.28 4.25
N TRP A 94 -17.38 -9.66 4.24
CA TRP A 94 -17.13 -8.36 4.83
C TRP A 94 -16.69 -7.37 3.75
N LEU A 95 -17.32 -6.21 3.71
CA LEU A 95 -17.03 -5.16 2.73
C LEU A 95 -16.12 -4.10 3.37
N LYS A 96 -14.93 -3.92 2.82
CA LYS A 96 -14.10 -2.76 3.11
C LYS A 96 -14.63 -1.58 2.32
N ARG A 97 -15.31 -0.66 3.01
CA ARG A 97 -16.15 0.39 2.42
C ARG A 97 -15.32 1.58 1.93
N GLU A 98 -14.52 1.38 0.88
CA GLU A 98 -13.76 2.47 0.25
C GLU A 98 -14.63 3.51 -0.48
N ASP A 99 -15.88 3.17 -0.75
CA ASP A 99 -16.93 4.06 -1.23
C ASP A 99 -17.30 5.14 -0.21
N LEU A 100 -17.02 4.92 1.08
CA LEU A 100 -17.25 5.89 2.16
C LEU A 100 -16.07 6.87 2.36
N ALA A 101 -14.94 6.66 1.68
CA ALA A 101 -13.90 7.67 1.65
C ALA A 101 -14.41 8.95 0.98
N HIS A 102 -13.90 10.11 1.37
CA HIS A 102 -14.25 11.38 0.74
C HIS A 102 -14.07 11.28 -0.78
N THR A 103 -14.98 11.84 -1.55
CA THR A 103 -15.13 11.68 -3.02
C THR A 103 -15.63 10.30 -3.49
N GLY A 104 -16.03 9.40 -2.60
CA GLY A 104 -16.65 8.11 -2.95
C GLY A 104 -15.69 7.06 -3.53
N ALA A 105 -14.37 7.26 -3.39
CA ALA A 105 -13.38 6.34 -3.93
C ALA A 105 -12.03 6.42 -3.22
N HIS A 106 -11.26 5.32 -3.27
CA HIS A 106 -9.89 5.27 -2.75
C HIS A 106 -8.93 6.27 -3.41
N LYS A 107 -9.29 6.85 -4.55
CA LYS A 107 -8.45 7.80 -5.28
C LYS A 107 -8.13 9.07 -4.52
N ILE A 108 -8.92 9.42 -3.52
CA ILE A 108 -8.63 10.56 -2.63
C ILE A 108 -7.25 10.44 -1.96
N ASN A 109 -6.75 9.23 -1.71
CA ASN A 109 -5.41 9.02 -1.16
C ASN A 109 -4.28 9.45 -2.09
N LYS A 110 -4.57 9.60 -3.40
CA LYS A 110 -3.60 9.94 -4.45
C LYS A 110 -3.69 11.39 -4.89
N ILE A 111 -4.73 12.08 -4.47
CA ILE A 111 -4.88 13.51 -4.76
C ILE A 111 -3.93 14.21 -3.79
N GLY A 112 -2.75 14.55 -4.28
CA GLY A 112 -1.85 15.43 -3.57
C GLY A 112 -2.59 16.74 -3.25
N ARG A 113 -2.17 17.40 -2.18
CA ARG A 113 -2.69 18.69 -1.76
C ARG A 113 -2.71 19.61 -2.98
N ALA A 114 -3.89 19.92 -3.47
CA ALA A 114 -4.03 20.98 -4.47
C ALA A 114 -3.47 22.25 -3.84
N HIS A 115 -2.50 22.85 -4.48
CA HIS A 115 -1.98 24.14 -4.03
C HIS A 115 -3.14 25.13 -4.06
N VAL A 116 -3.53 25.56 -2.89
CA VAL A 116 -4.32 26.76 -2.69
C VAL A 116 -3.37 27.94 -2.74
#